data_e2333512184835847784a4276308affd
#
_entry.id   e2333512184835847784a4276308affd
#
_cell.length_a   1.000
_cell.length_b   1.000
_cell.length_c   1.000
_cell.angle_alpha   90.00
_cell.angle_beta   90.00
_cell.angle_gamma   90.00
#
_symmetry.space_group_name_H-M   'P 1'
#
loop_
_entity.id
_entity.type
_entity.pdbx_description
1 polymer ?
#
loop_
_entity_poly.entity_id
_entity_poly.type
_entity_poly.pdbx_seq_one_letter_code
_entity_poly.pdbx_strand_id
1 'polypeptide(L)'
;MSVVSVYCIFANAEEAERIGRTVVEEGLAACINILAPCRSIYSWQGAIETADEVPAILKTSAEAADALISRIDGLHSYDVPCIAVWPIDKLLLSYAEWVEQSVGPIGNA
;
A
#
# COMPACT_ATOMS: atom_id res chain seq x y z
N MET A 1 -16.81 5.19 9.88
CA MET A 1 -16.09 5.35 8.61
C MET A 1 -14.62 5.62 8.93
N SER A 2 -13.76 4.66 8.67
CA SER A 2 -12.34 4.80 8.97
C SER A 2 -11.52 4.57 7.70
N VAL A 3 -10.68 5.54 7.38
CA VAL A 3 -9.75 5.45 6.25
C VAL A 3 -8.34 5.34 6.82
N VAL A 4 -7.51 4.52 6.21
CA VAL A 4 -6.13 4.32 6.64
C VAL A 4 -5.19 4.53 5.46
N SER A 5 -3.93 4.87 5.78
CA SER A 5 -2.84 4.85 4.83
C SER A 5 -2.13 3.51 4.95
N VAL A 6 -1.75 2.94 3.81
CA VAL A 6 -0.93 1.74 3.79
C VAL A 6 0.39 2.13 3.12
N TYR A 7 1.46 2.08 3.89
CA TYR A 7 2.80 2.41 3.42
C TYR A 7 3.46 1.13 2.93
N CYS A 8 4.01 1.16 1.72
CA CYS A 8 4.65 -0.02 1.13
C CYS A 8 5.93 0.39 0.41
N ILE A 9 6.96 -0.44 0.52
CA ILE A 9 8.21 -0.25 -0.19
C ILE A 9 8.28 -1.27 -1.33
N PHE A 10 8.49 -0.79 -2.55
CA PHE A 10 8.61 -1.63 -3.74
C PHE A 10 10.05 -1.63 -4.24
N ALA A 11 10.41 -2.66 -4.99
CA ALA A 11 11.77 -2.80 -5.53
C ALA A 11 12.10 -1.72 -6.56
N ASN A 12 11.10 -1.26 -7.30
CA ASN A 12 11.26 -0.25 -8.34
C ASN A 12 9.90 0.35 -8.71
N ALA A 13 9.91 1.38 -9.55
CA ALA A 13 8.70 2.10 -9.94
C ALA A 13 7.76 1.21 -10.76
N GLU A 14 8.30 0.33 -11.59
CA GLU A 14 7.47 -0.56 -12.41
C GLU A 14 6.65 -1.51 -11.55
N GLU A 15 7.26 -2.07 -10.51
CA GLU A 15 6.55 -2.95 -9.59
C GLU A 15 5.47 -2.19 -8.83
N ALA A 16 5.80 -0.99 -8.35
CA ALA A 16 4.84 -0.14 -7.65
C ALA A 16 3.63 0.17 -8.53
N GLU A 17 3.87 0.48 -9.80
CA GLU A 17 2.78 0.79 -10.72
C GLU A 17 1.94 -0.45 -11.04
N ARG A 18 2.58 -1.57 -11.29
CA ARG A 18 1.88 -2.81 -11.63
C ARG A 18 1.00 -3.29 -10.48
N ILE A 19 1.57 -3.38 -9.29
CA ILE A 19 0.84 -3.84 -8.11
C ILE A 19 -0.21 -2.81 -7.71
N GLY A 20 0.16 -1.52 -7.74
CA GLY A 20 -0.76 -0.44 -7.41
C GLY A 20 -1.99 -0.43 -8.30
N ARG A 21 -1.79 -0.54 -9.61
CA ARG A 21 -2.89 -0.59 -10.57
C ARG A 21 -3.79 -1.80 -10.30
N THR A 22 -3.20 -2.95 -10.03
CA THR A 22 -3.95 -4.17 -9.77
C THR A 22 -4.89 -4.01 -8.56
N VAL A 23 -4.37 -3.52 -7.43
CA VAL A 23 -5.18 -3.43 -6.22
C VAL A 23 -6.22 -2.31 -6.31
N VAL A 24 -5.96 -1.25 -7.08
CA VAL A 24 -6.97 -0.22 -7.33
C VAL A 24 -8.07 -0.77 -8.23
N GLU A 25 -7.72 -1.49 -9.29
CA GLU A 25 -8.69 -2.10 -10.18
C GLU A 25 -9.55 -3.12 -9.46
N GLU A 26 -8.99 -3.82 -8.48
CA GLU A 26 -9.74 -4.81 -7.71
C GLU A 26 -10.59 -4.19 -6.61
N GLY A 27 -10.53 -2.88 -6.42
CA GLY A 27 -11.31 -2.20 -5.39
C GLY A 27 -10.77 -2.42 -3.98
N LEU A 28 -9.53 -2.87 -3.83
CA LEU A 28 -8.91 -3.06 -2.52
C LEU A 28 -8.26 -1.78 -2.00
N ALA A 29 -7.90 -0.87 -2.89
CA ALA A 29 -7.39 0.45 -2.53
C ALA A 29 -8.10 1.50 -3.38
N ALA A 30 -8.35 2.66 -2.80
CA ALA A 30 -8.94 3.77 -3.54
C ALA A 30 -7.91 4.43 -4.45
N CYS A 31 -6.67 4.49 -4.01
CA CYS A 31 -5.58 5.13 -4.76
C CYS A 31 -4.23 4.65 -4.27
N ILE A 32 -3.22 4.93 -5.07
CA ILE A 32 -1.83 4.77 -4.70
C ILE A 32 -1.08 6.02 -5.13
N ASN A 33 -0.23 6.53 -4.24
CA ASN A 33 0.71 7.60 -4.56
C ASN A 33 2.10 7.01 -4.55
N ILE A 34 2.73 6.97 -5.71
CA ILE A 34 4.08 6.42 -5.87
C ILE A 34 5.06 7.57 -5.70
N LEU A 35 5.95 7.46 -4.74
CA LEU A 35 6.88 8.52 -4.36
C LEU A 35 8.19 8.38 -5.13
N ALA A 36 9.05 9.39 -4.99
CA ALA A 36 10.37 9.37 -5.58
C ALA A 36 11.22 8.24 -4.98
N PRO A 37 12.17 7.68 -5.73
CA PRO A 37 13.05 6.65 -5.18
C PRO A 37 13.76 7.10 -3.93
N CYS A 38 13.94 6.16 -3.01
CA CYS A 38 14.65 6.39 -1.76
C CYS A 38 15.81 5.43 -1.65
N ARG A 39 16.77 5.76 -0.78
CA ARG A 39 17.85 4.85 -0.44
C ARG A 39 17.53 4.23 0.92
N SER A 40 17.46 2.90 0.96
CA SER A 40 17.18 2.15 2.17
C SER A 40 18.46 1.51 2.69
N ILE A 41 18.66 1.58 3.99
CA ILE A 41 19.79 0.94 4.67
C ILE A 41 19.16 0.06 5.74
N TYR A 42 19.46 -1.24 5.73
CA TYR A 42 18.75 -2.17 6.60
C TYR A 42 19.63 -3.37 6.94
N SER A 43 19.24 -4.06 8.00
CA SER A 43 19.89 -5.30 8.42
C SER A 43 19.15 -6.48 7.81
N TRP A 44 19.87 -7.36 7.16
CA TRP A 44 19.30 -8.56 6.55
C TRP A 44 20.25 -9.71 6.72
N GLN A 45 19.79 -10.76 7.42
CA GLN A 45 20.55 -11.99 7.62
C GLN A 45 21.97 -11.73 8.15
N GLY A 46 22.07 -10.83 9.13
CA GLY A 46 23.33 -10.53 9.80
C GLY A 46 24.23 -9.52 9.09
N ALA A 47 23.80 -8.97 7.98
CA ALA A 47 24.59 -7.98 7.23
C ALA A 47 23.80 -6.67 7.06
N ILE A 48 24.54 -5.57 6.97
CA ILE A 48 23.95 -4.27 6.64
C ILE A 48 23.95 -4.13 5.13
N GLU A 49 22.79 -3.90 4.57
CA GLU A 49 22.62 -3.77 3.12
C GLU A 49 22.03 -2.42 2.75
N THR A 50 22.27 -2.02 1.52
CA THR A 50 21.76 -0.76 0.97
C THR A 50 21.05 -1.08 -0.35
N ALA A 51 19.89 -0.48 -0.55
CA ALA A 51 19.15 -0.65 -1.80
C ALA A 51 18.47 0.66 -2.19
N ASP A 52 18.31 0.86 -3.49
CA ASP A 52 17.46 1.93 -3.98
C ASP A 52 16.08 1.32 -4.18
N GLU A 53 15.07 1.95 -3.58
CA GLU A 53 13.72 1.41 -3.56
C GLU A 53 12.71 2.53 -3.84
N VAL A 54 11.46 2.15 -4.08
CA VAL A 54 10.39 3.10 -4.36
C VAL A 54 9.28 2.93 -3.33
N PRO A 55 9.11 3.92 -2.43
CA PRO A 55 8.01 3.89 -1.47
C PRO A 55 6.72 4.35 -2.12
N ALA A 56 5.60 3.89 -1.57
CA ALA A 56 4.29 4.32 -2.02
C ALA A 56 3.33 4.34 -0.82
N ILE A 57 2.29 5.16 -0.95
CA ILE A 57 1.23 5.27 0.05
C ILE A 57 -0.09 4.97 -0.64
N LEU A 58 -0.83 4.01 -0.12
CA LEU A 58 -2.15 3.67 -0.60
C LEU A 58 -3.19 4.14 0.42
N LYS A 59 -4.40 4.44 -0.06
CA LYS A 59 -5.51 4.75 0.84
C LYS A 59 -6.58 3.69 0.68
N THR A 60 -7.10 3.23 1.80
CA THR A 60 -8.18 2.25 1.80
C THR A 60 -9.01 2.39 3.08
N SER A 61 -10.07 1.61 3.20
CA SER A 61 -10.84 1.56 4.43
C SER A 61 -10.11 0.66 5.44
N ALA A 62 -10.34 0.91 6.73
CA ALA A 62 -9.77 0.06 7.77
C ALA A 62 -10.23 -1.40 7.60
N GLU A 63 -11.45 -1.59 7.11
CA GLU A 63 -12.01 -2.93 6.90
C GLU A 63 -11.30 -3.68 5.77
N ALA A 64 -10.88 -2.98 4.74
CA ALA A 64 -10.21 -3.59 3.59
C ALA A 64 -8.70 -3.77 3.78
N ALA A 65 -8.13 -3.18 4.84
CA ALA A 65 -6.67 -3.11 5.01
C ALA A 65 -6.02 -4.49 5.02
N ASP A 66 -6.59 -5.45 5.74
CA ASP A 66 -5.99 -6.79 5.83
C ASP A 66 -5.99 -7.49 4.47
N ALA A 67 -7.08 -7.37 3.72
CA ALA A 67 -7.17 -7.96 2.38
C ALA A 67 -6.17 -7.29 1.43
N LEU A 68 -6.01 -5.97 1.54
CA LEU A 68 -5.04 -5.23 0.73
C LEU A 68 -3.61 -5.68 1.04
N ILE A 69 -3.26 -5.79 2.31
CA ILE A 69 -1.93 -6.26 2.73
C ILE A 69 -1.65 -7.64 2.14
N SER A 70 -2.61 -8.55 2.30
CA SER A 70 -2.46 -9.93 1.83
C SER A 70 -2.28 -9.96 0.31
N ARG A 71 -3.02 -9.14 -0.41
CA ARG A 71 -2.92 -9.09 -1.88
C ARG A 71 -1.58 -8.54 -2.33
N ILE A 72 -1.12 -7.45 -1.72
CA ILE A 72 0.19 -6.88 -2.06
C ILE A 72 1.29 -7.88 -1.75
N ASP A 73 1.24 -8.53 -0.59
CA ASP A 73 2.23 -9.54 -0.20
C ASP A 73 2.32 -10.65 -1.23
N GLY A 74 1.18 -11.13 -1.72
CA GLY A 74 1.15 -12.20 -2.71
C GLY A 74 1.69 -11.79 -4.07
N LEU A 75 1.69 -10.50 -4.41
CA LEU A 75 2.16 -9.99 -5.70
C LEU A 75 3.60 -9.46 -5.63
N HIS A 76 4.09 -9.18 -4.44
CA HIS A 76 5.38 -8.51 -4.23
C HIS A 76 6.55 -9.43 -4.57
N SER A 77 7.63 -8.85 -5.08
CA SER A 77 8.84 -9.61 -5.44
C SER A 77 9.69 -10.00 -4.24
N TYR A 78 9.52 -9.33 -3.09
CA TYR A 78 10.27 -9.64 -1.87
C TYR A 78 9.60 -10.74 -1.08
N ASP A 79 10.40 -11.54 -0.37
CA ASP A 79 9.87 -12.53 0.57
C ASP A 79 9.21 -11.86 1.77
N VAL A 80 9.81 -10.76 2.26
CA VAL A 80 9.33 -10.04 3.44
C VAL A 80 9.21 -8.55 3.08
N PRO A 81 8.15 -8.16 2.37
CA PRO A 81 8.00 -6.76 1.99
C PRO A 81 7.58 -5.89 3.17
N CYS A 82 8.00 -4.63 3.14
CA CYS A 82 7.52 -3.64 4.09
C CYS A 82 6.11 -3.21 3.68
N ILE A 83 5.12 -3.58 4.48
CA ILE A 83 3.73 -3.17 4.28
C ILE A 83 3.19 -2.81 5.66
N ALA A 84 2.91 -1.52 5.89
CA ALA A 84 2.50 -1.05 7.21
C ALA A 84 1.27 -0.17 7.10
N VAL A 85 0.36 -0.32 8.04
CA VAL A 85 -0.87 0.48 8.09
C VAL A 85 -0.66 1.63 9.07
N TRP A 86 -0.96 2.85 8.63
CA TRP A 86 -0.93 4.04 9.45
C TRP A 86 -2.35 4.56 9.61
N PRO A 87 -2.90 4.59 10.83
CA PRO A 87 -4.22 5.17 11.05
C PRO A 87 -4.19 6.66 10.71
N ILE A 88 -5.32 7.16 10.19
CA ILE A 88 -5.48 8.58 9.91
C ILE A 88 -6.49 9.13 10.92
N ASP A 89 -6.01 10.01 11.78
CA ASP A 89 -6.85 10.60 12.83
C ASP A 89 -7.87 11.58 12.26
N LYS A 90 -7.42 12.46 11.37
CA LYS A 90 -8.28 13.50 10.79
C LYS A 90 -8.14 13.49 9.28
N LEU A 91 -9.26 13.71 8.61
CA LEU A 91 -9.32 13.60 7.16
C LEU A 91 -10.48 14.47 6.68
N LEU A 92 -10.30 15.11 5.53
CA LEU A 92 -11.39 15.83 4.89
C LEU A 92 -12.56 14.87 4.63
N LEU A 93 -13.77 15.24 5.07
CA LEU A 93 -14.92 14.35 5.00
C LEU A 93 -15.22 13.88 3.57
N SER A 94 -15.21 14.81 2.62
CA SER A 94 -15.50 14.46 1.23
C SER A 94 -14.47 13.49 0.66
N TYR A 95 -13.22 13.60 1.09
CA TYR A 95 -12.19 12.65 0.67
C TYR A 95 -12.42 11.28 1.31
N ALA A 96 -12.77 11.25 2.59
CA ALA A 96 -13.08 10.00 3.27
C ALA A 96 -14.23 9.27 2.58
N GLU A 97 -15.28 10.01 2.21
CA GLU A 97 -16.41 9.45 1.49
C GLU A 97 -15.99 8.87 0.13
N TRP A 98 -15.14 9.58 -0.57
CA TRP A 98 -14.63 9.11 -1.85
C TRP A 98 -13.84 7.81 -1.70
N VAL A 99 -12.98 7.72 -0.67
CA VAL A 99 -12.22 6.48 -0.41
C VAL A 99 -13.18 5.33 -0.13
N GLU A 100 -14.17 5.54 0.74
CA GLU A 100 -15.13 4.51 1.10
C GLU A 100 -15.93 4.02 -0.11
N GLN A 101 -16.30 4.93 -1.01
CA GLN A 101 -17.05 4.58 -2.21
C GLN A 101 -16.18 3.85 -3.23
N SER A 102 -14.88 4.14 -3.26
CA SER A 102 -13.96 3.55 -4.23
C SER A 102 -13.52 2.15 -3.84
N VAL A 103 -13.63 1.80 -2.56
CA VAL A 103 -13.25 0.48 -2.05
C VAL A 103 -14.50 -0.39 -2.02
N GLY A 104 -14.45 -1.52 -2.72
CA GLY A 104 -15.58 -2.44 -2.74
C GLY A 104 -15.81 -3.08 -1.39
N PRO A 105 -17.05 -3.55 -1.14
CA PRO A 105 -17.34 -4.29 0.08
C PRO A 105 -16.48 -5.56 0.16
N ILE A 106 -15.96 -5.85 1.35
CA ILE A 106 -15.13 -7.03 1.57
C ILE A 106 -15.96 -8.27 1.29
N GLY A 107 -15.40 -9.16 0.44
CA GLY A 107 -16.07 -10.41 0.09
C GLY A 107 -17.18 -10.25 -0.94
N ASN A 108 -17.32 -9.07 -1.51
CA ASN A 108 -18.33 -8.77 -2.53
C ASN A 108 -17.65 -8.41 -3.84
N ALA A 109 -16.63 -9.12 -4.18
CA ALA A 109 -15.90 -8.87 -5.40
C ALA A 109 -16.67 -9.39 -6.62
#